data_9775bf4867781572271cce9d6a336390
#
_entry.id   9775bf4867781572271cce9d6a336390
#
_cell.length_a   1.000
_cell.length_b   1.000
_cell.length_c   1.000
_cell.angle_alpha   90.00
_cell.angle_beta   90.00
_cell.angle_gamma   90.00
#
_symmetry.space_group_name_H-M   'P 1'
#
loop_
_entity.id
_entity.type
_entity.pdbx_description
1 polymer ?
#
loop_
_entity_poly.entity_id
_entity_poly.type
_entity_poly.pdbx_seq_one_letter_code
_entity_poly.pdbx_strand_id
1 'polypeptide(L)'
;MEMRNLARGSAFYFAPETGREGTQERYGIKNAPGQSARYGYHPHRKIMKVRPLLILLLFVVSTGILVWIYFAALRGQRALHRRQWTETLADLDACCRQKHIKSKQYDHFAETARAEQRPGAEQLFRAMAFSARLHEYNCANAIVRLGGRYTPPEKVTVFRGTTDQNLQRSIDYERRTPDALHAGEIDRALAAGNRYAARVLIWSKAGDVRHRALMARYIATGETGHEAGYRICPVCGNIYAAEYCDPFCPQCLTDGREFVRIGE
;
A
#
# COMPACT_ATOMS: atom_id res chain seq x y z
N MET A 1 -23.27 -3.99 37.98
CA MET A 1 -21.91 -3.82 38.51
C MET A 1 -21.15 -2.99 37.52
N GLU A 2 -21.06 -1.74 37.85
CA GLU A 2 -20.51 -0.63 37.05
C GLU A 2 -19.01 -0.80 36.75
N MET A 3 -18.57 -0.38 35.60
CA MET A 3 -17.27 0.25 35.46
C MET A 3 -17.31 1.42 34.48
N ARG A 4 -17.07 2.56 35.07
CA ARG A 4 -17.06 3.92 34.57
C ARG A 4 -15.84 4.20 33.68
N ASN A 5 -16.09 4.99 32.64
CA ASN A 5 -15.32 6.12 32.11
C ASN A 5 -13.83 6.27 32.49
N LEU A 6 -13.01 6.46 31.46
CA LEU A 6 -11.95 7.48 31.48
C LEU A 6 -11.59 7.92 30.06
N ALA A 7 -12.27 8.97 29.62
CA ALA A 7 -11.79 9.84 28.55
C ALA A 7 -10.92 10.92 29.19
N ARG A 8 -9.70 11.14 28.71
CA ARG A 8 -8.99 12.43 28.88
C ARG A 8 -8.17 12.71 27.62
N GLY A 9 -8.70 13.67 26.85
CA GLY A 9 -7.98 14.35 25.81
C GLY A 9 -6.92 15.28 26.41
N SER A 10 -5.81 15.40 25.72
CA SER A 10 -4.83 16.48 25.92
C SER A 10 -4.67 17.21 24.60
N ALA A 11 -5.37 18.34 24.49
CA ALA A 11 -5.13 19.34 23.47
C ALA A 11 -3.96 20.20 23.91
N PHE A 12 -2.90 20.25 23.14
CA PHE A 12 -1.85 21.26 23.30
C PHE A 12 -2.22 22.47 22.45
N TYR A 13 -2.61 23.54 23.15
CA TYR A 13 -2.72 24.89 22.59
C TYR A 13 -1.35 25.58 22.68
N PHE A 14 -0.83 26.04 21.55
CA PHE A 14 0.21 27.07 21.54
C PHE A 14 -0.43 28.42 21.51
N ALA A 15 -0.17 29.23 22.53
CA ALA A 15 -0.53 30.65 22.61
C ALA A 15 0.63 31.49 22.03
N PRO A 16 0.31 32.63 21.36
CA PRO A 16 1.35 33.57 20.92
C PRO A 16 1.70 34.53 22.06
N GLU A 17 2.99 34.73 22.29
CA GLU A 17 3.49 35.77 23.17
C GLU A 17 3.39 37.13 22.52
N THR A 18 2.70 38.02 23.24
CA THR A 18 2.58 39.45 22.97
C THR A 18 3.66 40.23 23.72
N GLY A 19 4.31 41.12 23.03
CA GLY A 19 4.65 42.48 23.42
C GLY A 19 5.53 42.72 24.66
N ARG A 20 6.65 43.37 24.44
CA ARG A 20 7.24 44.29 25.40
C ARG A 20 7.66 45.58 24.68
N GLU A 21 6.94 46.63 25.01
CA GLU A 21 7.32 48.03 24.87
C GLU A 21 8.56 48.31 25.72
N GLY A 22 9.53 49.01 25.15
CA GLY A 22 10.72 49.50 25.84
C GLY A 22 11.00 50.95 25.45
N THR A 23 10.47 51.86 26.23
CA THR A 23 10.91 53.19 26.63
C THR A 23 11.98 53.91 25.81
N GLN A 24 11.54 55.06 25.31
CA GLN A 24 12.38 56.20 24.85
C GLN A 24 13.18 56.80 26.01
N GLU A 25 14.46 56.94 25.88
CA GLU A 25 15.26 57.91 26.61
C GLU A 25 15.74 59.01 25.68
N ARG A 26 15.32 60.20 26.05
CA ARG A 26 15.55 61.47 25.42
C ARG A 26 16.81 62.07 26.01
N TYR A 27 17.89 62.22 25.25
CA TYR A 27 19.05 63.04 25.68
C TYR A 27 19.20 64.27 24.80
N GLY A 28 19.32 65.40 25.51
CA GLY A 28 19.32 66.73 25.00
C GLY A 28 20.56 67.13 24.22
N ILE A 29 20.32 67.96 23.24
CA ILE A 29 21.32 68.61 22.40
C ILE A 29 21.85 69.85 23.09
N LYS A 30 23.14 69.96 23.19
CA LYS A 30 23.82 71.29 23.40
C LYS A 30 24.55 71.68 22.14
N ASN A 31 24.13 72.80 21.58
CA ASN A 31 24.76 73.51 20.46
C ASN A 31 26.11 74.11 20.89
N ALA A 32 27.12 74.00 20.05
CA ALA A 32 28.27 74.88 19.99
C ALA A 32 28.68 75.16 18.52
N PRO A 33 29.07 76.36 18.21
CA PRO A 33 29.17 76.82 16.83
C PRO A 33 30.59 76.74 16.24
N GLY A 34 30.60 76.54 14.92
CA GLY A 34 31.68 77.12 14.04
C GLY A 34 32.90 76.23 13.91
N GLN A 35 33.05 75.70 12.69
CA GLN A 35 34.27 75.93 11.93
C GLN A 35 34.08 75.42 10.47
N SER A 36 34.34 76.28 9.57
CA SER A 36 34.49 76.06 8.14
C SER A 36 35.74 75.21 7.86
N ALA A 37 35.63 74.21 7.00
CA ALA A 37 36.72 73.87 6.08
C ALA A 37 36.37 72.76 5.12
N ARG A 38 36.22 73.09 3.87
CA ARG A 38 37.03 72.58 2.73
C ARG A 38 36.78 71.14 2.29
N TYR A 39 36.22 71.09 1.09
CA TYR A 39 36.61 70.16 -0.01
C TYR A 39 36.92 68.71 0.36
N GLY A 40 35.93 67.89 0.29
CA GLY A 40 36.06 66.47 0.12
C GLY A 40 35.73 66.09 -1.33
N TYR A 41 36.78 65.74 -2.07
CA TYR A 41 36.73 65.16 -3.39
C TYR A 41 35.96 63.86 -3.33
N HIS A 42 34.71 63.87 -3.88
CA HIS A 42 33.96 62.64 -4.09
C HIS A 42 34.43 61.95 -5.36
N PRO A 43 35.04 60.79 -5.28
CA PRO A 43 35.32 60.03 -6.50
C PRO A 43 33.96 59.61 -7.08
N HIS A 44 33.66 60.10 -8.26
CA HIS A 44 32.58 59.60 -9.07
C HIS A 44 32.81 58.09 -9.28
N ARG A 45 32.12 57.25 -8.48
CA ARG A 45 31.95 55.85 -8.80
C ARG A 45 31.22 55.80 -10.13
N LYS A 46 31.91 55.50 -11.21
CA LYS A 46 31.33 55.13 -12.49
C LYS A 46 30.47 53.92 -12.27
N ILE A 47 29.18 54.08 -12.02
CA ILE A 47 28.19 53.00 -12.04
C ILE A 47 28.19 52.49 -13.48
N MET A 48 28.85 51.36 -13.69
CA MET A 48 28.81 50.63 -14.95
C MET A 48 27.35 50.39 -15.28
N LYS A 49 26.78 51.08 -16.27
CA LYS A 49 25.43 50.84 -16.79
C LYS A 49 25.43 49.45 -17.42
N VAL A 50 25.20 48.41 -16.59
CA VAL A 50 24.98 47.06 -17.07
C VAL A 50 23.75 47.13 -18.00
N ARG A 51 23.94 46.75 -19.26
CA ARG A 51 22.85 46.85 -20.27
C ARG A 51 21.68 45.97 -19.76
N PRO A 52 20.45 46.47 -19.77
CA PRO A 52 19.26 45.74 -19.26
C PRO A 52 19.09 44.39 -19.93
N LEU A 53 19.60 44.23 -21.14
CA LEU A 53 19.66 42.96 -21.87
C LEU A 53 20.52 41.89 -21.16
N LEU A 54 21.64 42.28 -20.56
CA LEU A 54 22.52 41.36 -19.83
C LEU A 54 21.87 40.88 -18.52
N ILE A 55 21.16 41.78 -17.84
CA ILE A 55 20.43 41.43 -16.62
C ILE A 55 19.30 40.43 -16.95
N LEU A 56 18.56 40.69 -18.02
CA LEU A 56 17.49 39.80 -18.49
C LEU A 56 18.05 38.43 -18.87
N LEU A 57 19.19 38.39 -19.59
CA LEU A 57 19.86 37.15 -19.95
C LEU A 57 20.28 36.32 -18.72
N LEU A 58 20.89 37.00 -17.73
CA LEU A 58 21.31 36.35 -16.48
C LEU A 58 20.09 35.82 -15.70
N PHE A 59 18.98 36.54 -15.70
CA PHE A 59 17.76 36.10 -15.07
C PHE A 59 17.19 34.85 -15.76
N VAL A 60 17.10 34.82 -17.09
CA VAL A 60 16.62 33.66 -17.86
C VAL A 60 17.52 32.46 -17.66
N VAL A 61 18.86 32.65 -17.67
CA VAL A 61 19.79 31.54 -17.43
C VAL A 61 19.70 31.02 -16.02
N SER A 62 19.61 31.90 -15.01
CA SER A 62 19.47 31.46 -13.61
C SER A 62 18.18 30.73 -13.34
N THR A 63 17.04 31.20 -13.87
CA THR A 63 15.75 30.49 -13.77
C THR A 63 15.78 29.15 -14.49
N GLY A 64 16.41 29.06 -15.66
CA GLY A 64 16.59 27.81 -16.39
C GLY A 64 17.43 26.80 -15.58
N ILE A 65 18.50 27.23 -14.95
CA ILE A 65 19.33 26.38 -14.07
C ILE A 65 18.53 25.89 -12.86
N LEU A 66 17.78 26.77 -12.20
CA LEU A 66 16.95 26.40 -11.04
C LEU A 66 15.88 25.38 -11.42
N VAL A 67 15.22 25.58 -12.54
CA VAL A 67 14.23 24.62 -13.08
C VAL A 67 14.89 23.27 -13.39
N TRP A 68 16.07 23.29 -14.01
CA TRP A 68 16.81 22.06 -14.31
C TRP A 68 17.23 21.32 -13.02
N ILE A 69 17.76 22.04 -12.02
CA ILE A 69 18.13 21.46 -10.70
C ILE A 69 16.90 20.85 -10.03
N TYR A 70 15.75 21.56 -10.05
CA TYR A 70 14.49 21.05 -9.49
C TYR A 70 14.06 19.72 -10.16
N PHE A 71 14.06 19.67 -11.49
CA PHE A 71 13.71 18.44 -12.21
C PHE A 71 14.74 17.32 -12.03
N ALA A 72 16.03 17.66 -11.93
CA ALA A 72 17.09 16.68 -11.64
C ALA A 72 16.93 16.09 -10.23
N ALA A 73 16.62 16.92 -9.23
CA ALA A 73 16.33 16.47 -7.87
C ALA A 73 15.11 15.56 -7.82
N LEU A 74 14.03 15.92 -8.52
CA LEU A 74 12.81 15.07 -8.60
C LEU A 74 13.11 13.71 -9.26
N ARG A 75 13.94 13.67 -10.32
CA ARG A 75 14.36 12.41 -10.95
C ARG A 75 15.22 11.57 -10.00
N GLY A 76 16.14 12.22 -9.28
CA GLY A 76 16.95 11.55 -8.26
C GLY A 76 16.13 10.92 -7.15
N GLN A 77 15.14 11.64 -6.62
CA GLN A 77 14.22 11.12 -5.61
C GLN A 77 13.43 9.91 -6.14
N ARG A 78 12.89 10.00 -7.37
CA ARG A 78 12.15 8.86 -7.99
C ARG A 78 13.05 7.63 -8.17
N ALA A 79 14.30 7.81 -8.55
CA ALA A 79 15.26 6.72 -8.71
C ALA A 79 15.61 6.08 -7.36
N LEU A 80 15.74 6.88 -6.30
CA LEU A 80 16.00 6.40 -4.93
C LEU A 80 14.80 5.60 -4.40
N HIS A 81 13.58 6.11 -4.55
CA HIS A 81 12.35 5.40 -4.20
C HIS A 81 12.21 4.08 -4.97
N ARG A 82 12.51 4.09 -6.26
CA ARG A 82 12.46 2.86 -7.08
C ARG A 82 13.45 1.80 -6.57
N ARG A 83 14.66 2.18 -6.17
CA ARG A 83 15.65 1.28 -5.56
C ARG A 83 15.16 0.72 -4.23
N GLN A 84 14.61 1.57 -3.38
CA GLN A 84 14.11 1.21 -2.06
C GLN A 84 12.98 0.17 -2.12
N TRP A 85 12.19 0.17 -3.22
CA TRP A 85 11.05 -0.76 -3.36
C TRP A 85 11.33 -1.97 -4.25
N THR A 86 12.57 -2.18 -4.68
CA THR A 86 12.93 -3.30 -5.56
C THR A 86 12.55 -4.66 -4.95
N GLU A 87 12.86 -4.88 -3.67
CA GLU A 87 12.50 -6.11 -2.96
C GLU A 87 10.98 -6.24 -2.79
N THR A 88 10.31 -5.17 -2.40
CA THR A 88 8.85 -5.17 -2.30
C THR A 88 8.17 -5.49 -3.63
N LEU A 89 8.69 -4.97 -4.75
CA LEU A 89 8.18 -5.28 -6.08
C LEU A 89 8.40 -6.76 -6.43
N ALA A 90 9.55 -7.34 -6.09
CA ALA A 90 9.84 -8.76 -6.30
C ALA A 90 8.90 -9.64 -5.46
N ASP A 91 8.66 -9.29 -4.20
CA ASP A 91 7.75 -9.99 -3.31
C ASP A 91 6.30 -9.96 -3.82
N LEU A 92 5.84 -8.80 -4.29
CA LEU A 92 4.52 -8.65 -4.89
C LEU A 92 4.38 -9.43 -6.20
N ASP A 93 5.42 -9.45 -7.06
CA ASP A 93 5.41 -10.24 -8.30
C ASP A 93 5.34 -11.74 -7.98
N ALA A 94 6.11 -12.22 -7.00
CA ALA A 94 6.06 -13.60 -6.53
C ALA A 94 4.66 -13.95 -5.99
N CYS A 95 4.05 -13.07 -5.20
CA CYS A 95 2.67 -13.20 -4.73
C CYS A 95 1.69 -13.32 -5.90
N CYS A 96 1.75 -12.41 -6.90
CA CYS A 96 0.90 -12.44 -8.07
C CYS A 96 1.00 -13.77 -8.82
N ARG A 97 2.21 -14.23 -9.11
CA ARG A 97 2.45 -15.51 -9.82
C ARG A 97 1.89 -16.69 -9.05
N GLN A 98 2.12 -16.74 -7.75
CA GLN A 98 1.59 -17.81 -6.90
C GLN A 98 0.06 -17.81 -6.92
N LYS A 99 -0.58 -16.65 -6.78
CA LYS A 99 -2.05 -16.55 -6.78
C LYS A 99 -2.64 -16.85 -8.16
N HIS A 100 -1.97 -16.46 -9.23
CA HIS A 100 -2.35 -16.84 -10.59
C HIS A 100 -2.38 -18.36 -10.76
N ILE A 101 -1.29 -19.05 -10.38
CA ILE A 101 -1.20 -20.51 -10.45
C ILE A 101 -2.28 -21.18 -9.59
N LYS A 102 -2.47 -20.70 -8.33
CA LYS A 102 -3.50 -21.22 -7.44
C LYS A 102 -4.91 -21.06 -8.02
N SER A 103 -5.23 -19.90 -8.60
CA SER A 103 -6.56 -19.66 -9.17
C SER A 103 -6.85 -20.65 -10.31
N LYS A 104 -5.91 -20.86 -11.23
CA LYS A 104 -6.04 -21.81 -12.33
C LYS A 104 -6.15 -23.26 -11.84
N GLN A 105 -5.38 -23.59 -10.80
CA GLN A 105 -5.42 -24.91 -10.18
C GLN A 105 -6.79 -25.19 -9.55
N TYR A 106 -7.33 -24.23 -8.79
CA TYR A 106 -8.64 -24.35 -8.15
C TYR A 106 -9.80 -24.33 -9.16
N ASP A 107 -9.71 -23.58 -10.27
CA ASP A 107 -10.68 -23.67 -11.35
C ASP A 107 -10.75 -25.10 -11.90
N HIS A 108 -9.60 -25.72 -12.19
CA HIS A 108 -9.54 -27.10 -12.65
C HIS A 108 -10.07 -28.10 -11.61
N PHE A 109 -9.79 -27.88 -10.33
CA PHE A 109 -10.31 -28.74 -9.25
C PHE A 109 -11.84 -28.62 -9.09
N ALA A 110 -12.39 -27.43 -9.30
CA ALA A 110 -13.84 -27.22 -9.32
C ALA A 110 -14.51 -27.97 -10.47
N GLU A 111 -13.90 -27.99 -11.67
CA GLU A 111 -14.38 -28.76 -12.82
C GLU A 111 -14.36 -30.28 -12.52
N THR A 112 -13.29 -30.77 -11.88
CA THR A 112 -13.20 -32.18 -11.46
C THR A 112 -14.28 -32.52 -10.46
N ALA A 113 -14.47 -31.69 -9.41
CA ALA A 113 -15.48 -31.90 -8.38
C ALA A 113 -16.89 -31.92 -8.96
N ARG A 114 -17.17 -31.06 -9.94
CA ARG A 114 -18.44 -31.08 -10.69
C ARG A 114 -18.63 -32.39 -11.44
N ALA A 115 -17.62 -32.85 -12.16
CA ALA A 115 -17.67 -34.11 -12.91
C ALA A 115 -17.89 -35.33 -11.98
N GLU A 116 -17.38 -35.29 -10.77
CA GLU A 116 -17.54 -36.31 -9.73
C GLU A 116 -18.81 -36.11 -8.88
N GLN A 117 -19.68 -35.16 -9.23
CA GLN A 117 -20.93 -34.85 -8.52
C GLN A 117 -20.71 -34.51 -7.04
N ARG A 118 -19.66 -33.74 -6.76
CA ARG A 118 -19.28 -33.25 -5.44
C ARG A 118 -19.55 -31.74 -5.34
N PRO A 119 -20.84 -31.29 -5.19
CA PRO A 119 -21.22 -29.87 -5.28
C PRO A 119 -20.57 -29.00 -4.19
N GLY A 120 -20.42 -29.49 -2.96
CA GLY A 120 -19.76 -28.75 -1.88
C GLY A 120 -18.28 -28.52 -2.16
N ALA A 121 -17.58 -29.52 -2.72
CA ALA A 121 -16.18 -29.36 -3.16
C ALA A 121 -16.07 -28.41 -4.35
N GLU A 122 -17.01 -28.49 -5.33
CA GLU A 122 -17.05 -27.56 -6.45
C GLU A 122 -17.17 -26.13 -5.96
N GLN A 123 -18.12 -25.84 -5.07
CA GLN A 123 -18.35 -24.51 -4.51
C GLN A 123 -17.12 -24.01 -3.74
N LEU A 124 -16.50 -24.86 -2.93
CA LEU A 124 -15.29 -24.55 -2.18
C LEU A 124 -14.14 -24.14 -3.13
N PHE A 125 -13.84 -24.97 -4.14
CA PHE A 125 -12.78 -24.66 -5.10
C PHE A 125 -13.08 -23.42 -5.92
N ARG A 126 -14.33 -23.18 -6.33
CA ARG A 126 -14.73 -21.93 -7.03
C ARG A 126 -14.53 -20.70 -6.14
N ALA A 127 -14.90 -20.79 -4.87
CA ALA A 127 -14.67 -19.70 -3.91
C ALA A 127 -13.16 -19.41 -3.74
N MET A 128 -12.34 -20.45 -3.60
CA MET A 128 -10.89 -20.32 -3.47
C MET A 128 -10.24 -19.78 -4.75
N ALA A 129 -10.69 -20.19 -5.93
CA ALA A 129 -10.22 -19.66 -7.21
C ALA A 129 -10.53 -18.15 -7.34
N PHE A 130 -11.75 -17.75 -6.98
CA PHE A 130 -12.15 -16.33 -7.01
C PHE A 130 -11.34 -15.49 -6.02
N SER A 131 -11.18 -15.96 -4.78
CA SER A 131 -10.33 -15.33 -3.77
C SER A 131 -8.88 -15.16 -4.24
N ALA A 132 -8.29 -16.21 -4.82
CA ALA A 132 -6.92 -16.15 -5.34
C ALA A 132 -6.78 -15.11 -6.47
N ARG A 133 -7.77 -14.97 -7.36
CA ARG A 133 -7.79 -13.91 -8.38
C ARG A 133 -7.85 -12.50 -7.79
N LEU A 134 -8.63 -12.30 -6.72
CA LEU A 134 -8.66 -11.02 -6.02
C LEU A 134 -7.32 -10.68 -5.35
N HIS A 135 -6.65 -11.67 -4.75
CA HIS A 135 -5.32 -11.47 -4.20
C HIS A 135 -4.28 -11.15 -5.27
N GLU A 136 -4.30 -11.86 -6.42
CA GLU A 136 -3.48 -11.54 -7.58
C GLU A 136 -3.71 -10.10 -8.04
N TYR A 137 -4.97 -9.70 -8.23
CA TYR A 137 -5.35 -8.35 -8.64
C TYR A 137 -4.86 -7.28 -7.66
N ASN A 138 -5.02 -7.50 -6.36
CA ASN A 138 -4.56 -6.57 -5.33
C ASN A 138 -3.03 -6.40 -5.32
N CYS A 139 -2.29 -7.50 -5.45
CA CYS A 139 -0.83 -7.45 -5.55
C CYS A 139 -0.38 -6.78 -6.85
N ALA A 140 -1.03 -7.06 -8.00
CA ALA A 140 -0.74 -6.42 -9.27
C ALA A 140 -1.00 -4.90 -9.23
N ASN A 141 -2.09 -4.47 -8.61
CA ASN A 141 -2.37 -3.05 -8.38
C ASN A 141 -1.30 -2.37 -7.50
N ALA A 142 -0.79 -3.08 -6.49
CA ALA A 142 0.31 -2.56 -5.69
C ALA A 142 1.58 -2.38 -6.51
N ILE A 143 1.92 -3.33 -7.38
CA ILE A 143 3.04 -3.22 -8.32
C ILE A 143 2.90 -1.97 -9.20
N VAL A 144 1.73 -1.76 -9.81
CA VAL A 144 1.46 -0.60 -10.68
C VAL A 144 1.62 0.72 -9.91
N ARG A 145 1.08 0.80 -8.68
CA ARG A 145 1.22 1.99 -7.81
C ARG A 145 2.68 2.30 -7.42
N LEU A 146 3.53 1.28 -7.38
CA LEU A 146 4.98 1.43 -7.15
C LEU A 146 5.76 1.71 -8.44
N GLY A 147 5.06 1.88 -9.58
CA GLY A 147 5.68 2.16 -10.88
C GLY A 147 6.28 0.93 -11.55
N GLY A 148 5.93 -0.28 -11.10
CA GLY A 148 6.27 -1.55 -11.72
C GLY A 148 5.23 -2.01 -12.73
N ARG A 149 5.45 -3.21 -13.28
CA ARG A 149 4.53 -3.89 -14.20
C ARG A 149 4.49 -5.37 -13.86
N TYR A 150 3.30 -5.94 -13.82
CA TYR A 150 3.08 -7.38 -13.71
C TYR A 150 2.51 -7.92 -15.02
N THR A 151 3.00 -9.10 -15.42
CA THR A 151 2.46 -9.87 -16.54
C THR A 151 2.23 -11.29 -16.04
N PRO A 152 0.98 -11.78 -16.03
CA PRO A 152 0.70 -13.15 -15.60
C PRO A 152 1.36 -14.17 -16.51
N PRO A 153 1.73 -15.36 -16.00
CA PRO A 153 2.24 -16.47 -16.80
C PRO A 153 1.21 -16.89 -17.87
N GLU A 154 1.65 -17.04 -19.12
CA GLU A 154 0.78 -17.51 -20.21
C GLU A 154 0.36 -18.97 -20.05
N LYS A 155 1.26 -19.80 -19.50
CA LYS A 155 1.04 -21.23 -19.31
C LYS A 155 1.16 -21.59 -17.84
N VAL A 156 0.17 -22.32 -17.36
CA VAL A 156 0.15 -22.86 -15.99
C VAL A 156 -0.05 -24.37 -16.08
N THR A 157 0.90 -25.12 -15.51
CA THR A 157 0.73 -26.57 -15.36
C THR A 157 -0.18 -26.82 -14.16
N VAL A 158 -1.29 -27.50 -14.37
CA VAL A 158 -2.24 -27.89 -13.33
C VAL A 158 -2.08 -29.37 -12.99
N PHE A 159 -2.13 -29.67 -11.71
CA PHE A 159 -2.24 -31.05 -11.25
C PHE A 159 -3.63 -31.61 -11.59
N ARG A 160 -3.67 -32.88 -11.96
CA ARG A 160 -4.93 -33.59 -12.27
C ARG A 160 -5.05 -34.80 -11.36
N GLY A 161 -6.16 -34.90 -10.63
CA GLY A 161 -6.47 -35.99 -9.73
C GLY A 161 -7.95 -35.99 -9.41
N THR A 162 -8.39 -36.96 -8.61
CA THR A 162 -9.75 -36.97 -8.06
C THR A 162 -9.96 -35.80 -7.09
N THR A 163 -11.22 -35.50 -6.77
CA THR A 163 -11.55 -34.43 -5.81
C THR A 163 -10.82 -34.63 -4.46
N ASP A 164 -10.77 -35.86 -3.94
CA ASP A 164 -10.08 -36.13 -2.67
C ASP A 164 -8.56 -35.96 -2.78
N GLN A 165 -7.96 -36.39 -3.89
CA GLN A 165 -6.53 -36.15 -4.16
C GLN A 165 -6.24 -34.65 -4.30
N ASN A 166 -7.12 -33.91 -4.94
CA ASN A 166 -7.00 -32.47 -5.13
C ASN A 166 -7.09 -31.72 -3.79
N LEU A 167 -8.02 -32.11 -2.91
CA LEU A 167 -8.14 -31.57 -1.55
C LEU A 167 -6.88 -31.86 -0.72
N GLN A 168 -6.46 -33.13 -0.70
CA GLN A 168 -5.27 -33.53 0.07
C GLN A 168 -4.01 -32.78 -0.41
N ARG A 169 -3.81 -32.73 -1.73
CA ARG A 169 -2.68 -32.00 -2.32
C ARG A 169 -2.71 -30.52 -1.95
N SER A 170 -3.87 -29.90 -1.99
CA SER A 170 -4.02 -28.47 -1.65
C SER A 170 -3.65 -28.20 -0.19
N ILE A 171 -4.12 -29.04 0.73
CA ILE A 171 -3.77 -28.91 2.16
C ILE A 171 -2.28 -29.13 2.38
N ASP A 172 -1.69 -30.16 1.76
CA ASP A 172 -0.26 -30.45 1.88
C ASP A 172 0.60 -29.32 1.32
N TYR A 173 0.16 -28.69 0.23
CA TYR A 173 0.82 -27.51 -0.33
C TYR A 173 0.78 -26.35 0.67
N GLU A 174 -0.40 -26.04 1.22
CA GLU A 174 -0.55 -24.95 2.19
C GLU A 174 0.19 -25.22 3.53
N ARG A 175 0.38 -26.47 3.92
CA ARG A 175 1.18 -26.85 5.09
C ARG A 175 2.68 -26.70 4.86
N ARG A 176 3.16 -26.97 3.64
CA ARG A 176 4.58 -26.90 3.28
C ARG A 176 5.05 -25.49 2.99
N THR A 177 4.12 -24.59 2.66
CA THR A 177 4.44 -23.16 2.48
C THR A 177 4.68 -22.56 3.86
N PRO A 178 5.96 -22.31 4.26
CA PRO A 178 6.25 -21.86 5.61
C PRO A 178 5.54 -20.54 5.92
N ASP A 179 4.92 -20.44 7.09
CA ASP A 179 4.38 -19.16 7.58
C ASP A 179 5.47 -18.08 7.63
N ALA A 180 6.74 -18.48 7.77
CA ALA A 180 7.90 -17.61 7.80
C ALA A 180 8.21 -16.89 6.47
N LEU A 181 7.92 -17.50 5.30
CA LEU A 181 8.16 -16.86 4.00
C LEU A 181 7.34 -15.59 3.83
N HIS A 182 6.10 -15.61 4.29
CA HIS A 182 5.22 -14.45 4.18
C HIS A 182 5.51 -13.37 5.23
N ALA A 183 6.06 -13.70 6.40
CA ALA A 183 6.44 -12.72 7.40
C ALA A 183 7.56 -11.79 6.87
N GLY A 184 8.58 -12.35 6.25
CA GLY A 184 9.70 -11.56 5.69
C GLY A 184 9.26 -10.58 4.59
N GLU A 185 8.33 -10.95 3.73
CA GLU A 185 7.78 -10.08 2.67
C GLU A 185 7.02 -8.89 3.25
N ILE A 186 6.19 -9.13 4.26
CA ILE A 186 5.44 -8.10 4.96
C ILE A 186 6.39 -7.15 5.69
N ASP A 187 7.38 -7.69 6.41
CA ASP A 187 8.37 -6.92 7.15
C ASP A 187 9.23 -6.07 6.22
N ARG A 188 9.66 -6.59 5.06
CA ARG A 188 10.39 -5.82 4.05
C ARG A 188 9.55 -4.67 3.51
N ALA A 189 8.27 -4.92 3.19
CA ALA A 189 7.38 -3.86 2.73
C ALA A 189 7.18 -2.76 3.79
N LEU A 190 7.04 -3.14 5.07
CA LEU A 190 6.93 -2.19 6.19
C LEU A 190 8.23 -1.41 6.40
N ALA A 191 9.39 -2.07 6.38
CA ALA A 191 10.70 -1.46 6.51
C ALA A 191 10.98 -0.46 5.37
N ALA A 192 10.50 -0.77 4.15
CA ALA A 192 10.53 0.15 3.00
C ALA A 192 9.50 1.29 3.08
N GLY A 193 8.72 1.40 4.18
CA GLY A 193 7.69 2.41 4.36
C GLY A 193 6.43 2.18 3.52
N ASN A 194 6.28 1.04 2.88
CA ASN A 194 5.19 0.75 1.97
C ASN A 194 4.04 0.00 2.65
N ARG A 195 3.24 0.73 3.43
CA ARG A 195 2.10 0.18 4.16
C ARG A 195 1.01 -0.40 3.25
N TYR A 196 0.87 0.10 2.01
CA TYR A 196 -0.11 -0.43 1.07
C TYR A 196 0.30 -1.82 0.57
N ALA A 197 1.57 -2.01 0.17
CA ALA A 197 2.09 -3.31 -0.21
C ALA A 197 2.00 -4.31 0.95
N ALA A 198 2.42 -3.91 2.15
CA ALA A 198 2.27 -4.76 3.34
C ALA A 198 0.83 -5.20 3.56
N ARG A 199 -0.16 -4.30 3.42
CA ARG A 199 -1.58 -4.63 3.57
C ARG A 199 -2.04 -5.69 2.58
N VAL A 200 -1.71 -5.56 1.30
CA VAL A 200 -2.15 -6.55 0.29
C VAL A 200 -1.46 -7.89 0.46
N LEU A 201 -0.20 -7.92 0.91
CA LEU A 201 0.51 -9.15 1.29
C LEU A 201 -0.14 -9.81 2.51
N ILE A 202 -0.54 -9.03 3.53
CA ILE A 202 -1.29 -9.53 4.69
C ILE A 202 -2.61 -10.15 4.25
N TRP A 203 -3.38 -9.51 3.38
CA TRP A 203 -4.62 -10.07 2.86
C TRP A 203 -4.40 -11.39 2.11
N SER A 204 -3.37 -11.44 1.27
CA SER A 204 -2.99 -12.65 0.54
C SER A 204 -2.65 -13.81 1.47
N LYS A 205 -1.84 -13.55 2.51
CA LYS A 205 -1.48 -14.55 3.53
C LYS A 205 -2.70 -15.02 4.34
N ALA A 206 -3.50 -14.10 4.82
CA ALA A 206 -4.71 -14.43 5.57
C ALA A 206 -5.68 -15.29 4.72
N GLY A 207 -5.76 -15.01 3.40
CA GLY A 207 -6.50 -15.84 2.46
C GLY A 207 -5.98 -17.26 2.40
N ASP A 208 -4.66 -17.50 2.34
CA ASP A 208 -4.09 -18.85 2.33
C ASP A 208 -4.41 -19.62 3.62
N VAL A 209 -4.30 -18.95 4.78
CA VAL A 209 -4.70 -19.54 6.07
C VAL A 209 -6.19 -19.89 6.06
N ARG A 210 -7.02 -19.03 5.50
CA ARG A 210 -8.46 -19.27 5.40
C ARG A 210 -8.79 -20.42 4.44
N HIS A 211 -8.13 -20.51 3.29
CA HIS A 211 -8.28 -21.62 2.35
C HIS A 211 -7.97 -22.95 3.02
N ARG A 212 -6.87 -23.03 3.77
CA ARG A 212 -6.51 -24.23 4.54
C ARG A 212 -7.58 -24.62 5.56
N ALA A 213 -8.12 -23.66 6.31
CA ALA A 213 -9.15 -23.90 7.30
C ALA A 213 -10.45 -24.41 6.67
N LEU A 214 -10.85 -23.84 5.52
CA LEU A 214 -12.05 -24.26 4.80
C LEU A 214 -11.92 -25.67 4.22
N MET A 215 -10.75 -25.99 3.63
CA MET A 215 -10.48 -27.35 3.15
C MET A 215 -10.47 -28.39 4.29
N ALA A 216 -9.84 -28.04 5.43
CA ALA A 216 -9.83 -28.92 6.60
C ALA A 216 -11.25 -29.14 7.13
N ARG A 217 -12.08 -28.11 7.16
CA ARG A 217 -13.50 -28.23 7.51
C ARG A 217 -14.23 -29.15 6.53
N TYR A 218 -14.07 -28.94 5.23
CA TYR A 218 -14.70 -29.76 4.21
C TYR A 218 -14.32 -31.26 4.37
N ILE A 219 -13.05 -31.57 4.60
CA ILE A 219 -12.60 -32.96 4.82
C ILE A 219 -13.27 -33.55 6.06
N ALA A 220 -13.48 -32.77 7.11
CA ALA A 220 -14.12 -33.24 8.35
C ALA A 220 -15.63 -33.44 8.23
N THR A 221 -16.33 -32.64 7.40
CA THR A 221 -17.80 -32.62 7.32
C THR A 221 -18.35 -33.26 6.03
N GLY A 222 -17.49 -33.47 5.01
CA GLY A 222 -17.92 -33.92 3.69
C GLY A 222 -18.80 -32.88 2.95
N GLU A 223 -19.78 -33.36 2.20
CA GLU A 223 -20.69 -32.48 1.44
C GLU A 223 -21.68 -31.75 2.37
N THR A 224 -22.00 -32.32 3.54
CA THR A 224 -22.92 -31.71 4.52
C THR A 224 -22.22 -30.49 5.18
N GLY A 225 -22.95 -29.40 5.32
CA GLY A 225 -22.40 -28.16 5.92
C GLY A 225 -21.77 -27.20 4.91
N HIS A 226 -21.93 -27.44 3.61
CA HIS A 226 -21.52 -26.52 2.55
C HIS A 226 -22.71 -26.08 1.66
N GLU A 227 -23.93 -26.44 2.05
CA GLU A 227 -25.17 -26.20 1.30
C GLU A 227 -25.48 -24.70 1.13
N ALA A 228 -25.11 -23.89 2.12
CA ALA A 228 -25.30 -22.44 2.08
C ALA A 228 -24.27 -21.69 1.21
N GLY A 229 -23.26 -22.39 0.70
CA GLY A 229 -22.22 -21.80 -0.14
C GLY A 229 -21.22 -20.91 0.62
N TYR A 230 -20.64 -19.97 -0.11
CA TYR A 230 -19.58 -19.09 0.39
C TYR A 230 -19.86 -17.63 0.03
N ARG A 231 -19.37 -16.72 0.88
CA ARG A 231 -19.35 -15.27 0.64
C ARG A 231 -17.92 -14.77 0.64
N ILE A 232 -17.57 -13.96 -0.34
CA ILE A 232 -16.21 -13.48 -0.55
C ILE A 232 -16.21 -11.95 -0.53
N CYS A 233 -15.37 -11.38 0.34
CA CYS A 233 -15.16 -9.94 0.36
C CYS A 233 -14.51 -9.49 -0.96
N PRO A 234 -15.14 -8.59 -1.75
CA PRO A 234 -14.60 -8.16 -3.04
C PRO A 234 -13.34 -7.31 -2.93
N VAL A 235 -13.06 -6.77 -1.74
CA VAL A 235 -11.91 -5.90 -1.49
C VAL A 235 -10.68 -6.69 -1.07
N CYS A 236 -10.75 -7.46 0.01
CA CYS A 236 -9.58 -8.18 0.54
C CYS A 236 -9.48 -9.64 0.10
N GLY A 237 -10.51 -10.21 -0.53
CA GLY A 237 -10.53 -11.59 -1.00
C GLY A 237 -10.78 -12.65 0.09
N ASN A 238 -11.06 -12.25 1.34
CA ASN A 238 -11.32 -13.23 2.39
C ASN A 238 -12.65 -13.97 2.16
N ILE A 239 -12.66 -15.28 2.45
CA ILE A 239 -13.80 -16.18 2.25
C ILE A 239 -14.49 -16.47 3.58
N TYR A 240 -15.81 -16.45 3.58
CA TYR A 240 -16.67 -16.84 4.70
C TYR A 240 -17.60 -17.95 4.25
N ALA A 241 -17.82 -18.95 5.10
CA ALA A 241 -18.97 -19.83 4.94
C ALA A 241 -20.23 -19.01 5.16
N ALA A 242 -21.24 -19.16 4.29
CA ALA A 242 -22.39 -18.24 4.26
C ALA A 242 -23.15 -18.17 5.59
N GLU A 243 -23.18 -19.26 6.35
CA GLU A 243 -23.82 -19.36 7.66
C GLU A 243 -23.11 -18.58 8.78
N TYR A 244 -21.83 -18.19 8.59
CA TYR A 244 -21.00 -17.46 9.57
C TYR A 244 -20.53 -16.10 9.06
N CYS A 245 -21.31 -15.48 8.19
CA CYS A 245 -20.92 -14.20 7.60
C CYS A 245 -21.33 -13.05 8.51
N ASP A 246 -20.33 -12.33 9.01
CA ASP A 246 -20.54 -11.08 9.74
C ASP A 246 -21.09 -9.98 8.82
N PRO A 247 -21.76 -8.95 9.39
CA PRO A 247 -22.27 -7.81 8.61
C PRO A 247 -21.16 -6.98 7.96
N PHE A 248 -19.94 -7.07 8.48
CA PHE A 248 -18.74 -6.39 7.93
C PHE A 248 -17.58 -7.36 7.83
N CYS A 249 -16.74 -7.19 6.83
CA CYS A 249 -15.50 -7.95 6.71
C CYS A 249 -14.56 -7.67 7.89
N PRO A 250 -14.19 -8.64 8.73
CA PRO A 250 -13.28 -8.42 9.86
C PRO A 250 -11.88 -7.95 9.46
N GLN A 251 -11.45 -8.21 8.21
CA GLN A 251 -10.12 -7.81 7.73
C GLN A 251 -10.04 -6.38 7.17
N CYS A 252 -11.11 -5.90 6.52
CA CYS A 252 -11.05 -4.62 5.79
C CYS A 252 -12.28 -3.73 5.99
N LEU A 253 -13.23 -4.17 6.81
CA LEU A 253 -14.46 -3.45 7.17
C LEU A 253 -15.42 -3.18 5.99
N THR A 254 -15.26 -3.86 4.87
CA THR A 254 -16.22 -3.82 3.76
C THR A 254 -17.57 -4.35 4.22
N ASP A 255 -18.64 -3.68 3.80
CA ASP A 255 -20.02 -4.08 4.11
C ASP A 255 -20.32 -5.48 3.54
N GLY A 256 -20.91 -6.35 4.36
CA GLY A 256 -21.25 -7.73 3.97
C GLY A 256 -22.27 -7.81 2.82
N ARG A 257 -23.03 -6.74 2.56
CA ARG A 257 -23.94 -6.63 1.41
C ARG A 257 -23.22 -6.61 0.07
N GLU A 258 -21.94 -6.20 0.06
CA GLU A 258 -21.08 -6.17 -1.13
C GLU A 258 -20.44 -7.53 -1.44
N PHE A 259 -20.56 -8.51 -0.54
CA PHE A 259 -19.87 -9.79 -0.70
C PHE A 259 -20.39 -10.56 -1.92
N VAL A 260 -19.45 -11.11 -2.67
CA VAL A 260 -19.75 -12.01 -3.79
C VAL A 260 -20.17 -13.37 -3.25
N ARG A 261 -21.26 -13.91 -3.77
CA ARG A 261 -21.83 -15.20 -3.35
C ARG A 261 -21.43 -16.30 -4.33
N ILE A 262 -21.07 -17.46 -3.81
CA ILE A 262 -20.74 -18.67 -4.56
C ILE A 262 -21.58 -19.82 -3.98
N GLY A 263 -22.39 -20.46 -4.81
CA GLY A 263 -23.16 -21.65 -4.41
C GLY A 263 -24.61 -21.38 -4.00
N GLU A 264 -25.14 -20.15 -4.20
CA GLU A 264 -26.58 -19.85 -4.09
C GLU A 264 -27.26 -20.00 -5.45
#